data_51650e8906fad33e1e338c6c82420efe
#
_entry.id   51650e8906fad33e1e338c6c82420efe
#
_cell.length_a   1.000
_cell.length_b   1.000
_cell.length_c   1.000
_cell.angle_alpha   90.00
_cell.angle_beta   90.00
_cell.angle_gamma   90.00
#
_symmetry.space_group_name_H-M   'P 1'
#
loop_
_entity.id
_entity.type
_entity.pdbx_description
1 polymer ?
#
loop_
_entity_poly.entity_id
_entity_poly.type
_entity_poly.pdbx_seq_one_letter_code
_entity_poly.pdbx_strand_id
1 'polypeptide(L)'
;MLTIYHFPALYRLAMRIGYGRDYAARYALIADGIGCPTEILEVCCGDLALYRHLGDRGLLKSYVGLDLEPAMLRLAARRGADVRAFDVRDGAPLPTAETVVIQASLYQFHDIADTLLPRLWAAARRLLVIAEPVRNLAHSRYGLARRVARILNRTTDGRIHTFRYTEATLLALCRRSKLPVSRLDRTPGGHEIIVYSVKAPG
;
A
#
# COMPACT_ATOMS: atom_id res chain seq x y z
N MET A 1 -6.79 -3.99 22.52
CA MET A 1 -5.44 -4.58 22.59
C MET A 1 -4.46 -3.64 21.92
N LEU A 2 -3.32 -3.28 22.55
CA LEU A 2 -2.34 -2.39 21.97
C LEU A 2 -1.58 -3.11 20.82
N THR A 3 -1.60 -2.51 19.63
CA THR A 3 -0.84 -2.97 18.46
C THR A 3 0.19 -1.91 18.05
N ILE A 4 1.14 -2.28 17.20
CA ILE A 4 2.17 -1.34 16.71
C ILE A 4 1.57 -0.16 15.93
N TYR A 5 0.40 -0.33 15.36
CA TYR A 5 -0.32 0.71 14.61
C TYR A 5 -0.73 1.92 15.48
N HIS A 6 -0.89 1.70 16.81
CA HIS A 6 -1.14 2.80 17.75
C HIS A 6 0.05 3.76 17.91
N PHE A 7 1.25 3.32 17.44
CA PHE A 7 2.49 4.08 17.57
C PHE A 7 3.15 4.27 16.18
N PRO A 8 2.74 5.27 15.38
CA PRO A 8 3.22 5.45 14.01
C PRO A 8 4.76 5.54 13.86
N ALA A 9 5.45 6.10 14.86
CA ALA A 9 6.91 6.19 14.86
C ALA A 9 7.57 4.80 15.02
N LEU A 10 7.02 3.96 15.92
CA LEU A 10 7.49 2.60 16.15
C LEU A 10 7.18 1.70 14.94
N TYR A 11 5.99 1.85 14.36
CA TYR A 11 5.61 1.19 13.11
C TYR A 11 6.63 1.49 12.01
N ARG A 12 6.96 2.77 11.79
CA ARG A 12 7.93 3.20 10.78
C ARG A 12 9.32 2.63 11.02
N LEU A 13 9.76 2.63 12.27
CA LEU A 13 11.06 2.05 12.65
C LEU A 13 11.08 0.55 12.35
N ALA A 14 10.03 -0.17 12.71
CA ALA A 14 9.88 -1.60 12.44
C ALA A 14 9.88 -1.91 10.93
N MET A 15 9.19 -1.09 10.14
CA MET A 15 9.19 -1.21 8.67
C MET A 15 10.59 -0.99 8.09
N ARG A 16 11.32 0.03 8.56
CA ARG A 16 12.71 0.28 8.11
C ARG A 16 13.65 -0.86 8.47
N ILE A 17 13.53 -1.42 9.66
CA ILE A 17 14.35 -2.57 10.10
C ILE A 17 13.99 -3.82 9.29
N GLY A 18 12.69 -4.07 9.08
CA GLY A 18 12.20 -5.27 8.38
C GLY A 18 12.54 -5.29 6.89
N TYR A 19 12.38 -4.17 6.22
CA TYR A 19 12.56 -4.06 4.77
C TYR A 19 13.90 -3.45 4.35
N GLY A 20 14.67 -2.86 5.30
CA GLY A 20 15.96 -2.28 5.01
C GLY A 20 15.91 -1.25 3.86
N ARG A 21 16.78 -1.45 2.85
CA ARG A 21 16.83 -0.59 1.67
C ARG A 21 15.56 -0.64 0.82
N ASP A 22 14.83 -1.75 0.83
CA ASP A 22 13.60 -1.91 0.05
C ASP A 22 12.48 -0.98 0.54
N TYR A 23 12.49 -0.61 1.84
CA TYR A 23 11.52 0.35 2.39
C TYR A 23 11.55 1.70 1.67
N ALA A 24 12.72 2.27 1.42
CA ALA A 24 12.85 3.54 0.70
C ALA A 24 12.70 3.34 -0.82
N ALA A 25 13.22 2.24 -1.36
CA ALA A 25 13.16 1.94 -2.78
C ALA A 25 11.72 1.78 -3.28
N ARG A 26 10.81 1.23 -2.47
CA ARG A 26 9.37 1.14 -2.80
C ARG A 26 8.81 2.51 -3.19
N TYR A 27 9.01 3.52 -2.34
CA TYR A 27 8.46 4.86 -2.60
C TYR A 27 9.09 5.52 -3.81
N ALA A 28 10.39 5.31 -4.01
CA ALA A 28 11.09 5.82 -5.19
C ALA A 28 10.52 5.20 -6.48
N LEU A 29 10.35 3.88 -6.52
CA LEU A 29 9.77 3.18 -7.67
C LEU A 29 8.33 3.63 -7.94
N ILE A 30 7.48 3.75 -6.89
CA ILE A 30 6.12 4.27 -7.05
C ILE A 30 6.16 5.68 -7.66
N ALA A 31 7.00 6.57 -7.12
CA ALA A 31 7.12 7.94 -7.60
C ALA A 31 7.63 8.00 -9.06
N ASP A 32 8.60 7.17 -9.41
CA ASP A 32 9.12 7.06 -10.79
C ASP A 32 8.06 6.52 -11.77
N GLY A 33 7.20 5.60 -11.31
CA GLY A 33 6.08 5.09 -12.10
C GLY A 33 4.95 6.12 -12.28
N ILE A 34 4.74 7.00 -11.32
CA ILE A 34 3.81 8.12 -11.41
C ILE A 34 4.32 9.16 -12.41
N GLY A 35 5.59 9.53 -12.32
CA GLY A 35 6.38 10.31 -13.28
C GLY A 35 6.04 11.80 -13.37
N CYS A 36 4.84 12.25 -13.02
CA CYS A 36 4.40 13.65 -13.11
C CYS A 36 3.42 13.99 -11.99
N PRO A 37 3.27 15.29 -11.64
CA PRO A 37 2.30 15.73 -10.65
C PRO A 37 0.88 15.26 -10.99
N THR A 38 0.18 14.67 -10.02
CA THR A 38 -1.10 14.01 -10.23
C THR A 38 -1.97 14.08 -8.97
N GLU A 39 -3.27 13.81 -9.14
CA GLU A 39 -4.19 13.61 -8.03
C GLU A 39 -4.03 12.18 -7.52
N ILE A 40 -3.78 12.03 -6.23
CA ILE A 40 -3.52 10.74 -5.58
C ILE A 40 -4.67 10.34 -4.67
N LEU A 41 -5.17 9.12 -4.84
CA LEU A 41 -5.92 8.38 -3.84
C LEU A 41 -5.03 7.26 -3.30
N GLU A 42 -4.66 7.31 -2.03
CA GLU A 42 -3.93 6.23 -1.37
C GLU A 42 -4.85 5.43 -0.46
N VAL A 43 -5.05 4.15 -0.77
CA VAL A 43 -5.88 3.23 0.02
C VAL A 43 -5.03 2.51 1.05
N CYS A 44 -5.43 2.55 2.32
CA CYS A 44 -4.66 2.10 3.49
C CYS A 44 -3.34 2.88 3.61
N CYS A 45 -3.44 4.22 3.69
CA CYS A 45 -2.32 5.15 3.61
C CYS A 45 -1.34 5.09 4.80
N GLY A 46 -1.75 4.49 5.91
CA GLY A 46 -0.89 4.23 7.07
C GLY A 46 -0.22 5.49 7.62
N ASP A 47 1.10 5.45 7.78
CA ASP A 47 1.89 6.51 8.41
C ASP A 47 2.23 7.69 7.47
N LEU A 48 1.59 7.78 6.31
CA LEU A 48 1.79 8.83 5.30
C LEU A 48 3.22 8.88 4.74
N ALA A 49 3.88 7.75 4.65
CA ALA A 49 5.25 7.71 4.13
C ALA A 49 5.29 8.03 2.63
N LEU A 50 4.33 7.50 1.85
CA LEU A 50 4.21 7.79 0.42
C LEU A 50 3.81 9.26 0.20
N TYR A 51 2.79 9.76 0.93
CA TYR A 51 2.38 11.17 0.86
C TYR A 51 3.58 12.12 0.97
N ARG A 52 4.43 11.92 2.00
CA ARG A 52 5.63 12.75 2.19
C ARG A 52 6.60 12.61 1.03
N HIS A 53 6.89 11.37 0.63
CA HIS A 53 7.86 11.11 -0.45
C HIS A 53 7.42 11.75 -1.77
N LEU A 54 6.13 11.67 -2.10
CA LEU A 54 5.58 12.31 -3.31
C LEU A 54 5.57 13.85 -3.18
N GLY A 55 5.27 14.38 -1.99
CA GLY A 55 5.36 15.82 -1.71
C GLY A 55 6.77 16.36 -1.87
N ASP A 56 7.76 15.69 -1.27
CA ASP A 56 9.18 16.04 -1.38
C ASP A 56 9.68 16.05 -2.84
N ARG A 57 9.06 15.27 -3.72
CA ARG A 57 9.35 15.18 -5.15
C ARG A 57 8.47 16.09 -6.03
N GLY A 58 7.56 16.85 -5.44
CA GLY A 58 6.66 17.74 -6.19
C GLY A 58 5.65 16.98 -7.08
N LEU A 59 5.28 15.75 -6.73
CA LEU A 59 4.40 14.89 -7.52
C LEU A 59 2.92 14.95 -7.08
N LEU A 60 2.58 15.77 -6.09
CA LEU A 60 1.20 15.93 -5.61
C LEU A 60 0.53 17.16 -6.21
N LYS A 61 -0.54 16.98 -7.00
CA LYS A 61 -1.53 18.03 -7.27
C LYS A 61 -2.56 18.10 -6.13
N SER A 62 -3.05 16.94 -5.72
CA SER A 62 -3.90 16.75 -4.56
C SER A 62 -3.70 15.35 -3.98
N TYR A 63 -4.14 15.14 -2.74
CA TYR A 63 -4.01 13.87 -2.06
C TYR A 63 -5.24 13.59 -1.20
N VAL A 64 -5.77 12.39 -1.32
CA VAL A 64 -6.75 11.81 -0.41
C VAL A 64 -6.22 10.47 0.06
N GLY A 65 -6.05 10.32 1.37
CA GLY A 65 -5.74 9.03 1.99
C GLY A 65 -7.00 8.39 2.56
N LEU A 66 -7.07 7.07 2.51
CA LEU A 66 -8.10 6.29 3.19
C LEU A 66 -7.43 5.34 4.18
N ASP A 67 -7.89 5.35 5.42
CA ASP A 67 -7.41 4.43 6.45
C ASP A 67 -8.50 4.17 7.50
N LEU A 68 -8.44 3.05 8.19
CA LEU A 68 -9.37 2.73 9.27
C LEU A 68 -8.73 2.91 10.65
N GLU A 69 -7.39 2.95 10.74
CA GLU A 69 -6.68 3.00 12.01
C GLU A 69 -6.74 4.41 12.64
N PRO A 70 -7.37 4.57 13.82
CA PRO A 70 -7.55 5.89 14.44
C PRO A 70 -6.24 6.63 14.71
N ALA A 71 -5.14 5.91 14.99
CA ALA A 71 -3.84 6.54 15.23
C ALA A 71 -3.25 7.14 13.94
N MET A 72 -3.49 6.51 12.79
CA MET A 72 -3.08 7.02 11.48
C MET A 72 -3.92 8.24 11.08
N LEU A 73 -5.23 8.20 11.33
CA LEU A 73 -6.13 9.36 11.12
C LEU A 73 -5.70 10.56 11.96
N ARG A 74 -5.38 10.35 13.25
CA ARG A 74 -4.85 11.44 14.12
C ARG A 74 -3.50 11.97 13.63
N LEU A 75 -2.63 11.10 13.13
CA LEU A 75 -1.35 11.52 12.55
C LEU A 75 -1.56 12.39 11.31
N ALA A 76 -2.49 12.01 10.45
CA ALA A 76 -2.86 12.74 9.25
C ALA A 76 -3.38 14.15 9.57
N ALA A 77 -4.31 14.25 10.52
CA ALA A 77 -4.84 15.53 10.97
C ALA A 77 -3.74 16.48 11.48
N ARG A 78 -2.75 15.95 12.24
CA ARG A 78 -1.59 16.74 12.71
C ARG A 78 -0.67 17.23 11.59
N ARG A 79 -0.73 16.61 10.43
CA ARG A 79 0.11 16.92 9.26
C ARG A 79 -0.62 17.71 8.18
N GLY A 80 -1.90 18.01 8.40
CA GLY A 80 -2.75 18.69 7.41
C GLY A 80 -2.99 17.86 6.14
N ALA A 81 -2.85 16.52 6.20
CA ALA A 81 -3.16 15.65 5.08
C ALA A 81 -4.65 15.27 5.09
N ASP A 82 -5.32 15.35 3.94
CA ASP A 82 -6.72 14.88 3.80
C ASP A 82 -6.74 13.34 3.87
N VAL A 83 -7.03 12.81 5.05
CA VAL A 83 -7.22 11.38 5.27
C VAL A 83 -8.56 11.13 5.91
N ARG A 84 -9.31 10.20 5.33
CA ARG A 84 -10.69 9.89 5.72
C ARG A 84 -10.77 8.49 6.29
N ALA A 85 -11.60 8.33 7.33
CA ALA A 85 -11.94 7.02 7.87
C ALA A 85 -12.71 6.22 6.82
N PHE A 86 -12.19 5.04 6.45
CA PHE A 86 -12.80 4.22 5.42
C PHE A 86 -12.49 2.75 5.64
N ASP A 87 -13.53 1.93 5.73
CA ASP A 87 -13.38 0.47 5.70
C ASP A 87 -13.50 -0.03 4.26
N VAL A 88 -12.42 -0.60 3.76
CA VAL A 88 -12.37 -1.20 2.42
C VAL A 88 -13.39 -2.34 2.27
N ARG A 89 -13.74 -3.01 3.37
CA ARG A 89 -14.65 -4.17 3.40
C ARG A 89 -16.12 -3.80 3.30
N ASP A 90 -16.50 -2.57 3.63
CA ASP A 90 -17.91 -2.13 3.60
C ASP A 90 -18.51 -2.07 2.19
N GLY A 91 -17.68 -2.24 1.15
CA GLY A 91 -18.15 -2.20 -0.23
C GLY A 91 -18.50 -0.79 -0.73
N ALA A 92 -18.38 0.24 0.08
CA ALA A 92 -18.66 1.63 -0.29
C ALA A 92 -17.82 2.07 -1.50
N PRO A 93 -18.36 2.96 -2.37
CA PRO A 93 -17.62 3.50 -3.50
C PRO A 93 -16.33 4.21 -3.05
N LEU A 94 -15.23 3.94 -3.76
CA LEU A 94 -13.98 4.67 -3.56
C LEU A 94 -14.06 6.04 -4.25
N PRO A 95 -13.49 7.10 -3.66
CA PRO A 95 -13.25 8.35 -4.38
C PRO A 95 -12.44 8.10 -5.65
N THR A 96 -12.68 8.88 -6.70
CA THR A 96 -11.89 8.79 -7.93
C THR A 96 -10.69 9.72 -7.90
N ALA A 97 -9.57 9.31 -8.49
CA ALA A 97 -8.39 10.13 -8.67
C ALA A 97 -7.68 9.78 -9.98
N GLU A 98 -6.79 10.65 -10.46
CA GLU A 98 -5.94 10.32 -11.61
C GLU A 98 -5.11 9.07 -11.34
N THR A 99 -4.53 8.99 -10.14
CA THR A 99 -3.72 7.85 -9.71
C THR A 99 -4.26 7.27 -8.40
N VAL A 100 -4.50 5.97 -8.37
CA VAL A 100 -4.85 5.21 -7.17
C VAL A 100 -3.67 4.35 -6.77
N VAL A 101 -3.34 4.35 -5.48
CA VAL A 101 -2.24 3.56 -4.92
C VAL A 101 -2.75 2.71 -3.77
N ILE A 102 -2.39 1.43 -3.76
CA ILE A 102 -2.47 0.56 -2.58
C ILE A 102 -1.11 -0.07 -2.36
N GLN A 103 -0.59 0.04 -1.12
CA GLN A 103 0.74 -0.47 -0.81
C GLN A 103 0.76 -1.29 0.47
N ALA A 104 1.44 -2.45 0.45
CA ALA A 104 1.66 -3.35 1.57
C ALA A 104 0.38 -3.65 2.38
N SER A 105 -0.77 -3.71 1.71
CA SER A 105 -2.08 -3.83 2.34
C SER A 105 -3.03 -4.78 1.61
N LEU A 106 -2.90 -4.99 0.30
CA LEU A 106 -3.81 -5.84 -0.49
C LEU A 106 -3.84 -7.28 0.05
N TYR A 107 -2.72 -7.79 0.58
CA TYR A 107 -2.66 -9.12 1.20
C TYR A 107 -3.62 -9.28 2.39
N GLN A 108 -3.99 -8.19 3.08
CA GLN A 108 -4.93 -8.21 4.21
C GLN A 108 -6.37 -8.45 3.73
N PHE A 109 -6.63 -8.18 2.47
CA PHE A 109 -7.93 -8.29 1.80
C PHE A 109 -7.94 -9.43 0.77
N HIS A 110 -7.08 -10.45 0.94
CA HIS A 110 -6.96 -11.55 -0.03
C HIS A 110 -8.28 -12.32 -0.25
N ASP A 111 -9.13 -12.36 0.78
CA ASP A 111 -10.45 -12.98 0.78
C ASP A 111 -11.49 -12.21 -0.07
N ILE A 112 -11.29 -10.92 -0.28
CA ILE A 112 -12.14 -10.05 -1.10
C ILE A 112 -11.39 -9.42 -2.29
N ALA A 113 -10.19 -9.90 -2.58
CA ALA A 113 -9.30 -9.26 -3.56
C ALA A 113 -9.89 -9.25 -4.98
N ASP A 114 -10.66 -10.29 -5.35
CA ASP A 114 -11.31 -10.38 -6.66
C ASP A 114 -12.42 -9.32 -6.86
N THR A 115 -12.99 -8.77 -5.79
CA THR A 115 -13.95 -7.65 -5.82
C THR A 115 -13.29 -6.31 -5.55
N LEU A 116 -12.26 -6.27 -4.71
CA LEU A 116 -11.54 -5.04 -4.37
C LEU A 116 -10.73 -4.50 -5.56
N LEU A 117 -10.03 -5.36 -6.27
CA LEU A 117 -9.15 -4.93 -7.35
C LEU A 117 -9.91 -4.23 -8.50
N PRO A 118 -11.07 -4.71 -8.98
CA PRO A 118 -11.92 -3.98 -9.91
C PRO A 118 -12.39 -2.61 -9.37
N ARG A 119 -12.67 -2.49 -8.06
CA ARG A 119 -13.07 -1.22 -7.44
C ARG A 119 -11.92 -0.21 -7.46
N LEU A 120 -10.70 -0.64 -7.11
CA LEU A 120 -9.49 0.19 -7.20
C LEU A 120 -9.25 0.64 -8.64
N TRP A 121 -9.41 -0.28 -9.60
CA TRP A 121 -9.27 0.04 -11.02
C TRP A 121 -10.32 1.03 -11.51
N ALA A 122 -11.57 0.87 -11.10
CA ALA A 122 -12.65 1.80 -11.44
C ALA A 122 -12.37 3.21 -10.88
N ALA A 123 -11.85 3.31 -9.67
CA ALA A 123 -11.52 4.57 -9.01
C ALA A 123 -10.34 5.32 -9.67
N ALA A 124 -9.41 4.61 -10.31
CA ALA A 124 -8.30 5.23 -11.04
C ALA A 124 -8.77 5.77 -12.38
N ARG A 125 -8.52 7.07 -12.68
CA ARG A 125 -8.79 7.63 -14.00
C ARG A 125 -7.66 7.37 -15.00
N ARG A 126 -6.42 7.28 -14.55
CA ARG A 126 -5.23 7.07 -15.39
C ARG A 126 -4.38 5.87 -14.96
N LEU A 127 -4.01 5.81 -13.69
CA LEU A 127 -3.01 4.85 -13.20
C LEU A 127 -3.46 4.19 -11.91
N LEU A 128 -3.39 2.86 -11.86
CA LEU A 128 -3.43 2.10 -10.61
C LEU A 128 -2.05 1.54 -10.31
N VAL A 129 -1.57 1.77 -9.09
CA VAL A 129 -0.30 1.22 -8.57
C VAL A 129 -0.59 0.29 -7.41
N ILE A 130 -0.10 -0.94 -7.50
CA ILE A 130 -0.18 -1.96 -6.45
C ILE A 130 1.23 -2.32 -6.04
N ALA A 131 1.63 -2.00 -4.82
CA ALA A 131 2.94 -2.36 -4.27
C ALA A 131 2.75 -3.37 -3.14
N GLU A 132 3.19 -4.63 -3.35
CA GLU A 132 2.94 -5.70 -2.39
C GLU A 132 4.20 -6.47 -1.98
N PRO A 133 4.35 -6.79 -0.68
CA PRO A 133 5.41 -7.68 -0.23
C PRO A 133 5.15 -9.11 -0.72
N VAL A 134 6.12 -9.66 -1.44
CA VAL A 134 6.08 -11.02 -2.01
C VAL A 134 6.96 -12.02 -1.27
N ARG A 135 7.80 -11.53 -0.36
CA ARG A 135 8.60 -12.37 0.54
C ARG A 135 8.13 -12.18 1.98
N ASN A 136 7.84 -13.29 2.64
CA ASN A 136 7.43 -13.25 4.03
C ASN A 136 8.65 -13.06 4.94
N LEU A 137 8.78 -11.90 5.57
CA LEU A 137 9.83 -11.63 6.57
C LEU A 137 9.77 -12.59 7.78
N ALA A 138 8.60 -13.22 8.01
CA ALA A 138 8.47 -14.24 9.06
C ALA A 138 9.35 -15.49 8.81
N HIS A 139 9.78 -15.73 7.58
CA HIS A 139 10.73 -16.79 7.21
C HIS A 139 12.19 -16.30 7.18
N SER A 140 12.45 -15.08 7.63
CA SER A 140 13.81 -14.57 7.74
C SER A 140 14.64 -15.44 8.68
N ARG A 141 15.90 -15.72 8.30
CA ARG A 141 16.90 -16.43 9.12
C ARG A 141 17.22 -15.68 10.43
N TYR A 142 16.86 -14.40 10.52
CA TYR A 142 17.11 -13.56 11.67
C TYR A 142 15.90 -13.58 12.62
N GLY A 143 16.12 -14.06 13.87
CA GLY A 143 15.09 -14.17 14.90
C GLY A 143 14.38 -12.83 15.21
N LEU A 144 15.11 -11.71 15.12
CA LEU A 144 14.56 -10.37 15.30
C LEU A 144 13.56 -10.00 14.19
N ALA A 145 13.87 -10.30 12.92
CA ALA A 145 12.97 -10.04 11.81
C ALA A 145 11.67 -10.85 11.93
N ARG A 146 11.73 -12.10 12.42
CA ARG A 146 10.52 -12.90 12.70
C ARG A 146 9.67 -12.32 13.83
N ARG A 147 10.29 -11.73 14.85
CA ARG A 147 9.58 -11.09 15.96
C ARG A 147 8.90 -9.81 15.51
N VAL A 148 9.58 -9.00 14.73
CA VAL A 148 9.05 -7.78 14.10
C VAL A 148 7.90 -8.14 13.15
N ALA A 149 8.04 -9.14 12.29
CA ALA A 149 7.00 -9.59 11.38
C ALA A 149 5.72 -10.04 12.12
N ARG A 150 5.85 -10.75 13.26
CA ARG A 150 4.68 -11.13 14.09
C ARG A 150 3.95 -9.93 14.65
N ILE A 151 4.67 -8.89 15.05
CA ILE A 151 4.08 -7.65 15.57
C ILE A 151 3.40 -6.86 14.45
N LEU A 152 4.03 -6.77 13.27
CA LEU A 152 3.49 -6.10 12.09
C LEU A 152 2.27 -6.79 11.47
N ASN A 153 2.15 -8.10 11.64
CA ASN A 153 1.03 -8.88 11.09
C ASN A 153 -0.25 -8.83 11.93
N ARG A 154 -0.22 -8.17 13.10
CA ARG A 154 -1.36 -8.08 14.02
C ARG A 154 -2.03 -6.73 13.84
N THR A 155 -3.17 -6.73 13.20
CA THR A 155 -4.00 -5.52 13.01
C THR A 155 -4.85 -5.21 14.25
N THR A 156 -5.42 -4.01 14.28
CA THR A 156 -6.20 -3.49 15.43
C THR A 156 -7.50 -4.27 15.65
N ASP A 157 -8.04 -4.89 14.59
CA ASP A 157 -9.20 -5.79 14.64
C ASP A 157 -8.86 -7.18 15.23
N GLY A 158 -7.61 -7.40 15.67
CA GLY A 158 -7.14 -8.65 16.26
C GLY A 158 -6.81 -9.76 15.25
N ARG A 159 -7.01 -9.53 13.96
CA ARG A 159 -6.66 -10.50 12.92
C ARG A 159 -5.16 -10.60 12.72
N ILE A 160 -4.69 -11.82 12.46
CA ILE A 160 -3.29 -12.08 12.09
C ILE A 160 -3.26 -12.40 10.61
N HIS A 161 -2.68 -11.50 9.82
CA HIS A 161 -2.57 -11.67 8.37
C HIS A 161 -1.29 -12.46 8.04
N THR A 162 -1.43 -13.77 7.88
CA THR A 162 -0.33 -14.68 7.48
C THR A 162 -0.22 -14.84 5.97
N PHE A 163 -1.29 -14.55 5.23
CA PHE A 163 -1.29 -14.62 3.78
C PHE A 163 -0.29 -13.65 3.17
N ARG A 164 0.38 -14.06 2.10
CA ARG A 164 1.21 -13.20 1.25
C ARG A 164 1.07 -13.65 -0.19
N TYR A 165 1.00 -12.68 -1.06
CA TYR A 165 1.11 -12.95 -2.48
C TYR A 165 2.54 -13.38 -2.81
N THR A 166 2.67 -14.28 -3.79
CA THR A 166 3.86 -14.38 -4.62
C THR A 166 3.68 -13.51 -5.85
N GLU A 167 4.73 -13.23 -6.59
CA GLU A 167 4.61 -12.54 -7.87
C GLU A 167 3.61 -13.25 -8.79
N ALA A 168 3.72 -14.57 -8.91
CA ALA A 168 2.83 -15.37 -9.76
C ALA A 168 1.35 -15.27 -9.33
N THR A 169 1.05 -15.32 -8.03
CA THR A 169 -0.32 -15.25 -7.53
C THR A 169 -0.90 -13.83 -7.63
N LEU A 170 -0.08 -12.78 -7.46
CA LEU A 170 -0.55 -11.41 -7.67
C LEU A 170 -0.83 -11.14 -9.16
N LEU A 171 0.03 -11.57 -10.06
CA LEU A 171 -0.21 -11.45 -11.50
C LEU A 171 -1.42 -12.29 -11.95
N ALA A 172 -1.63 -13.46 -11.34
CA ALA A 172 -2.83 -14.26 -11.59
C ALA A 172 -4.11 -13.52 -11.14
N LEU A 173 -4.08 -12.84 -9.98
CA LEU A 173 -5.17 -11.98 -9.51
C LEU A 173 -5.43 -10.84 -10.52
N CYS A 174 -4.40 -10.14 -10.98
CA CYS A 174 -4.55 -9.09 -11.98
C CYS A 174 -5.23 -9.60 -13.24
N ARG A 175 -4.81 -10.77 -13.76
CA ARG A 175 -5.43 -11.39 -14.95
C ARG A 175 -6.90 -11.73 -14.73
N ARG A 176 -7.26 -12.38 -13.58
CA ARG A 176 -8.65 -12.71 -13.27
C ARG A 176 -9.53 -11.47 -13.18
N SER A 177 -9.00 -10.40 -12.60
CA SER A 177 -9.67 -9.10 -12.47
C SER A 177 -9.66 -8.28 -13.77
N LYS A 178 -9.16 -8.83 -14.88
CA LYS A 178 -9.02 -8.14 -16.18
C LYS A 178 -8.25 -6.83 -16.08
N LEU A 179 -7.30 -6.74 -15.13
CA LEU A 179 -6.45 -5.57 -14.94
C LEU A 179 -5.25 -5.66 -15.89
N PRO A 180 -5.06 -4.70 -16.81
CA PRO A 180 -3.89 -4.67 -17.68
C PRO A 180 -2.64 -4.37 -16.85
N VAL A 181 -1.61 -5.19 -16.97
CA VAL A 181 -0.30 -4.94 -16.35
C VAL A 181 0.60 -4.29 -17.39
N SER A 182 0.83 -2.97 -17.23
CA SER A 182 1.62 -2.17 -18.16
C SER A 182 3.11 -2.20 -17.81
N ARG A 183 3.44 -2.30 -16.51
CA ARG A 183 4.81 -2.35 -16.00
C ARG A 183 4.85 -3.12 -14.70
N LEU A 184 5.98 -3.79 -14.44
CA LEU A 184 6.28 -4.49 -13.19
C LEU A 184 7.70 -4.13 -12.75
N ASP A 185 7.83 -3.59 -11.55
CA ASP A 185 9.12 -3.33 -10.91
C ASP A 185 9.31 -4.23 -9.69
N ARG A 186 10.56 -4.41 -9.30
CA ARG A 186 10.94 -5.10 -8.08
C ARG A 186 11.86 -4.23 -7.26
N THR A 187 11.70 -4.23 -5.93
CA THR A 187 12.67 -3.58 -5.05
C THR A 187 14.03 -4.29 -5.13
N PRO A 188 15.14 -3.59 -4.86
CA PRO A 188 16.50 -4.15 -5.02
C PRO A 188 16.76 -5.44 -4.26
N GLY A 189 16.15 -5.63 -3.08
CA GLY A 189 16.22 -6.89 -2.31
C GLY A 189 15.22 -7.94 -2.76
N GLY A 190 14.32 -7.61 -3.68
CA GLY A 190 13.27 -8.49 -4.18
C GLY A 190 12.21 -8.86 -3.15
N HIS A 191 12.05 -8.03 -2.08
CA HIS A 191 11.02 -8.27 -1.07
C HIS A 191 9.64 -7.82 -1.50
N GLU A 192 9.57 -6.88 -2.44
CA GLU A 192 8.32 -6.30 -2.91
C GLU A 192 8.30 -6.18 -4.43
N ILE A 193 7.10 -6.25 -4.97
CA ILE A 193 6.82 -5.96 -6.38
C ILE A 193 5.84 -4.80 -6.48
N ILE A 194 6.01 -4.00 -7.53
CA ILE A 194 5.13 -2.89 -7.85
C ILE A 194 4.54 -3.14 -9.24
N VAL A 195 3.23 -3.27 -9.28
CA VAL A 195 2.45 -3.45 -10.51
C VAL A 195 1.82 -2.11 -10.89
N TYR A 196 1.98 -1.73 -12.14
CA TYR A 196 1.38 -0.53 -12.72
C TYR A 196 0.38 -0.93 -13.80
N SER A 197 -0.81 -0.37 -13.69
CA SER A 197 -1.88 -0.54 -14.68
C SER A 197 -2.31 0.83 -15.19
N VAL A 198 -2.12 1.07 -16.46
CA VAL A 198 -2.41 2.35 -17.13
C VAL A 198 -3.69 2.21 -17.95
N LYS A 199 -4.62 3.14 -17.80
CA LYS A 199 -5.78 3.27 -18.69
C LYS A 199 -5.34 3.92 -20.00
N ALA A 200 -5.87 3.42 -21.10
CA ALA A 200 -5.73 4.10 -22.38
C ALA A 200 -6.31 5.52 -22.25
N PRO A 201 -5.69 6.52 -22.89
CA PRO A 201 -6.31 7.83 -22.98
C PRO A 201 -7.65 7.67 -23.71
N GLY A 202 -8.73 8.19 -23.08
CA GLY A 202 -10.06 8.21 -23.67
C GLY A 202 -10.17 9.23 -24.79
#